data_8a001a424a8b5b0c42e8a1e4910df685
#
_entry.id   8a001a424a8b5b0c42e8a1e4910df685
#
_cell.length_a   1.000
_cell.length_b   1.000
_cell.length_c   1.000
_cell.angle_alpha   90.00
_cell.angle_beta   90.00
_cell.angle_gamma   90.00
#
_symmetry.space_group_name_H-M   'P 1'
#
loop_
_entity.id
_entity.type
_entity.pdbx_description
1 polymer ?
#
loop_
_entity_poly.entity_id
_entity_poly.type
_entity_poly.pdbx_seq_one_letter_code
_entity_poly.pdbx_strand_id
1 'polypeptide(L)'
;MFILADPARARAFGLLGDKAQLSGAGADWSGYLALLAQAVAVGGLGLYGMIAIWLFGREFSDHTATDLLALPTSRTAIVAAKYTIAALWALLLALLLAGLGLLIGTLLALPGWSGPTVGDGVARVVAAAALTTTPLALAASVGRGYLAAVGVLLAIVFTAQVIAALGYGAAFPWSVSALYARIADPGQDPPGLAGLLLVTATGAAGAVTTALWWNRADHTR
;
A
#
# COMPACT_ATOMS: atom_id res chain seq x y z
N MET A 1 -2.03 -12.94 -16.94
CA MET A 1 -2.22 -12.75 -18.38
C MET A 1 -2.19 -14.05 -19.15
N PHE A 2 -1.13 -14.88 -19.08
CA PHE A 2 -1.12 -16.21 -19.76
C PHE A 2 -2.29 -17.11 -19.36
N ILE A 3 -2.77 -17.02 -18.13
CA ILE A 3 -3.93 -17.78 -17.63
C ILE A 3 -5.25 -17.24 -18.20
N LEU A 4 -5.37 -15.93 -18.39
CA LEU A 4 -6.59 -15.30 -18.92
C LEU A 4 -6.73 -15.45 -20.43
N ALA A 5 -5.60 -15.53 -21.16
CA ALA A 5 -5.59 -15.66 -22.61
C ALA A 5 -5.92 -17.09 -23.11
N ASP A 6 -5.79 -18.11 -22.25
CA ASP A 6 -5.99 -19.51 -22.62
C ASP A 6 -6.82 -20.25 -21.55
N PRO A 7 -8.10 -20.56 -21.82
CA PRO A 7 -8.98 -21.23 -20.88
C PRO A 7 -8.52 -22.67 -20.53
N ALA A 8 -7.72 -23.31 -21.38
CA ALA A 8 -7.16 -24.62 -21.05
C ALA A 8 -6.07 -24.50 -19.97
N ARG A 9 -5.25 -23.45 -20.03
CA ARG A 9 -4.28 -23.14 -19.00
C ARG A 9 -4.93 -22.69 -17.70
N ALA A 10 -6.01 -21.93 -17.77
CA ALA A 10 -6.78 -21.53 -16.57
C ALA A 10 -7.20 -22.78 -15.75
N ARG A 11 -7.70 -23.82 -16.43
CA ARG A 11 -8.08 -25.08 -15.78
C ARG A 11 -6.87 -25.84 -15.19
N ALA A 12 -5.71 -25.77 -15.83
CA ALA A 12 -4.49 -26.41 -15.35
C ALA A 12 -3.93 -25.78 -14.07
N PHE A 13 -4.20 -24.48 -13.84
CA PHE A 13 -3.79 -23.77 -12.64
C PHE A 13 -4.81 -23.79 -11.49
N GLY A 14 -5.94 -24.52 -11.65
CA GLY A 14 -6.94 -24.72 -10.59
C GLY A 14 -7.40 -23.41 -9.96
N LEU A 15 -7.32 -23.29 -8.62
CA LEU A 15 -7.78 -22.11 -7.86
C LEU A 15 -7.23 -20.76 -8.35
N LEU A 16 -6.01 -20.71 -8.90
CA LEU A 16 -5.44 -19.47 -9.46
C LEU A 16 -6.11 -19.10 -10.78
N GLY A 17 -6.45 -20.12 -11.60
CA GLY A 17 -7.19 -19.93 -12.84
C GLY A 17 -8.61 -19.43 -12.58
N ASP A 18 -9.29 -20.01 -11.60
CA ASP A 18 -10.65 -19.61 -11.21
C ASP A 18 -10.66 -18.17 -10.67
N LYS A 19 -9.69 -17.80 -9.81
CA LYS A 19 -9.53 -16.42 -9.35
C LYS A 19 -9.29 -15.44 -10.48
N ALA A 20 -8.47 -15.81 -11.46
CA ALA A 20 -8.18 -14.97 -12.63
C ALA A 20 -9.45 -14.74 -13.48
N GLN A 21 -10.29 -15.77 -13.65
CA GLN A 21 -11.57 -15.65 -14.35
C GLN A 21 -12.59 -14.80 -13.56
N LEU A 22 -12.68 -15.01 -12.26
CA LEU A 22 -13.58 -14.24 -11.38
C LEU A 22 -13.19 -12.74 -11.28
N SER A 23 -11.95 -12.39 -11.57
CA SER A 23 -11.51 -10.99 -11.58
C SER A 23 -12.14 -10.16 -12.70
N GLY A 24 -12.79 -10.79 -13.69
CA GLY A 24 -13.37 -10.10 -14.85
C GLY A 24 -12.35 -9.35 -15.74
N ALA A 25 -11.05 -9.51 -15.47
CA ALA A 25 -10.01 -8.81 -16.19
C ALA A 25 -9.82 -9.43 -17.57
N GLY A 26 -9.96 -8.62 -18.61
CA GLY A 26 -9.64 -9.02 -19.98
C GLY A 26 -8.14 -9.30 -20.18
N ALA A 27 -7.80 -10.02 -21.25
CA ALA A 27 -6.41 -10.22 -21.66
C ALA A 27 -5.91 -9.04 -22.51
N ASP A 28 -6.18 -7.82 -22.06
CA ASP A 28 -5.86 -6.55 -22.68
C ASP A 28 -5.09 -5.63 -21.70
N TRP A 29 -4.69 -4.45 -22.16
CA TRP A 29 -4.00 -3.47 -21.34
C TRP A 29 -4.82 -3.03 -20.13
N SER A 30 -6.13 -2.89 -20.26
CA SER A 30 -6.99 -2.42 -19.17
C SER A 30 -7.05 -3.45 -18.04
N GLY A 31 -7.26 -4.71 -18.38
CA GLY A 31 -7.28 -5.83 -17.42
C GLY A 31 -5.92 -6.06 -16.78
N TYR A 32 -4.84 -5.97 -17.57
CA TYR A 32 -3.49 -6.12 -17.03
C TYR A 32 -3.13 -5.05 -16.00
N LEU A 33 -3.39 -3.76 -16.32
CA LEU A 33 -3.10 -2.65 -15.40
C LEU A 33 -4.02 -2.69 -14.17
N ALA A 34 -5.26 -3.14 -14.31
CA ALA A 34 -6.16 -3.35 -13.18
C ALA A 34 -5.60 -4.42 -12.23
N LEU A 35 -5.12 -5.56 -12.75
CA LEU A 35 -4.49 -6.60 -11.93
C LEU A 35 -3.19 -6.13 -11.27
N LEU A 36 -2.40 -5.31 -11.97
CA LEU A 36 -1.18 -4.72 -11.40
C LEU A 36 -1.52 -3.77 -10.25
N ALA A 37 -2.49 -2.87 -10.45
CA ALA A 37 -2.97 -1.95 -9.42
C ALA A 37 -3.52 -2.74 -8.20
N GLN A 38 -4.22 -3.84 -8.45
CA GLN A 38 -4.71 -4.77 -7.44
C GLN A 38 -3.56 -5.37 -6.61
N ALA A 39 -2.55 -5.89 -7.28
CA ALA A 39 -1.38 -6.47 -6.61
C ALA A 39 -0.67 -5.43 -5.74
N VAL A 40 -0.58 -4.17 -6.21
CA VAL A 40 0.01 -3.07 -5.44
C VAL A 40 -0.87 -2.66 -4.27
N ALA A 41 -2.19 -2.62 -4.42
CA ALA A 41 -3.08 -2.23 -3.33
C ALA A 41 -3.06 -3.23 -2.16
N VAL A 42 -2.98 -4.53 -2.46
CA VAL A 42 -2.95 -5.59 -1.43
C VAL A 42 -1.52 -5.82 -0.92
N GLY A 43 -0.57 -6.07 -1.84
CA GLY A 43 0.82 -6.34 -1.48
C GLY A 43 1.57 -5.10 -1.00
N GLY A 44 1.20 -3.93 -1.52
CA GLY A 44 1.80 -2.66 -1.14
C GLY A 44 1.55 -2.29 0.33
N LEU A 45 0.34 -2.52 0.86
CA LEU A 45 0.08 -2.29 2.28
C LEU A 45 1.05 -3.10 3.16
N GLY A 46 1.31 -4.36 2.80
CA GLY A 46 2.30 -5.20 3.48
C GLY A 46 3.72 -4.65 3.32
N LEU A 47 4.15 -4.41 2.08
CA LEU A 47 5.53 -3.99 1.78
C LEU A 47 5.85 -2.59 2.33
N TYR A 48 5.01 -1.59 2.05
CA TYR A 48 5.22 -0.22 2.55
C TYR A 48 5.04 -0.13 4.06
N GLY A 49 4.12 -0.92 4.61
CA GLY A 49 3.96 -1.08 6.04
C GLY A 49 5.22 -1.62 6.71
N MET A 50 5.84 -2.65 6.14
CA MET A 50 7.11 -3.21 6.63
C MET A 50 8.25 -2.20 6.55
N ILE A 51 8.32 -1.40 5.49
CA ILE A 51 9.31 -0.31 5.38
C ILE A 51 9.12 0.71 6.51
N ALA A 52 7.89 1.14 6.76
CA ALA A 52 7.59 2.06 7.86
C ALA A 52 7.93 1.44 9.23
N ILE A 53 7.58 0.17 9.46
CA ILE A 53 7.90 -0.56 10.67
C ILE A 53 9.41 -0.65 10.87
N TRP A 54 10.16 -0.99 9.83
CA TRP A 54 11.61 -1.07 9.90
C TRP A 54 12.23 0.29 10.18
N LEU A 55 11.78 1.34 9.50
CA LEU A 55 12.34 2.69 9.62
C LEU A 55 12.13 3.31 11.01
N PHE A 56 11.01 3.01 11.67
CA PHE A 56 10.68 3.54 13.00
C PHE A 56 10.99 2.57 14.14
N GLY A 57 11.01 1.26 13.88
CA GLY A 57 11.29 0.25 14.90
C GLY A 57 12.77 -0.08 15.08
N ARG A 58 13.58 0.19 14.05
CA ARG A 58 15.00 -0.18 14.01
C ARG A 58 15.78 0.36 15.20
N GLU A 59 15.66 1.65 15.51
CA GLU A 59 16.43 2.25 16.59
C GLU A 59 16.12 1.68 17.97
N PHE A 60 14.87 1.26 18.15
CA PHE A 60 14.46 0.61 19.41
C PHE A 60 14.96 -0.83 19.47
N SER A 61 14.91 -1.56 18.36
CA SER A 61 15.39 -2.93 18.28
C SER A 61 16.90 -3.04 18.38
N ASP A 62 17.62 -2.06 17.82
CA ASP A 62 19.09 -1.99 17.82
C ASP A 62 19.65 -1.24 19.04
N HIS A 63 18.78 -0.77 19.96
CA HIS A 63 19.13 0.02 21.14
C HIS A 63 19.87 1.33 20.85
N THR A 64 19.73 1.89 19.65
CA THR A 64 20.39 3.13 19.21
C THR A 64 19.50 4.36 19.37
N ALA A 65 18.28 4.21 19.91
CA ALA A 65 17.34 5.31 20.09
C ALA A 65 17.90 6.41 21.00
N THR A 66 18.62 6.06 22.05
CA THR A 66 19.25 7.01 22.99
C THR A 66 20.34 7.84 22.30
N ASP A 67 21.15 7.22 21.46
CA ASP A 67 22.23 7.89 20.72
C ASP A 67 21.66 8.88 19.69
N LEU A 68 20.60 8.46 18.99
CA LEU A 68 19.88 9.31 18.04
C LEU A 68 19.28 10.54 18.73
N LEU A 69 18.75 10.37 19.94
CA LEU A 69 18.12 11.44 20.70
C LEU A 69 19.12 12.35 21.43
N ALA A 70 20.38 11.95 21.54
CA ALA A 70 21.48 12.79 22.05
C ALA A 70 21.97 13.80 21.00
N LEU A 71 21.58 13.65 19.72
CA LEU A 71 21.94 14.60 18.68
C LEU A 71 21.23 15.95 18.87
N PRO A 72 21.85 17.08 18.49
CA PRO A 72 21.26 18.41 18.60
C PRO A 72 20.18 18.68 17.53
N THR A 73 19.42 17.65 17.18
CA THR A 73 18.38 17.68 16.14
C THR A 73 17.00 17.56 16.80
N SER A 74 16.04 18.36 16.37
CA SER A 74 14.68 18.23 16.93
C SER A 74 14.07 16.86 16.61
N ARG A 75 13.38 16.26 17.58
CA ARG A 75 12.71 14.97 17.41
C ARG A 75 11.69 14.98 16.26
N THR A 76 11.02 16.12 16.07
CA THR A 76 10.10 16.32 14.94
C THR A 76 10.82 16.25 13.59
N ALA A 77 12.04 16.81 13.49
CA ALA A 77 12.84 16.73 12.26
C ALA A 77 13.26 15.29 11.96
N ILE A 78 13.59 14.51 13.00
CA ILE A 78 13.90 13.08 12.84
C ILE A 78 12.69 12.32 12.28
N VAL A 79 11.50 12.51 12.88
CA VAL A 79 10.25 11.89 12.43
C VAL A 79 9.92 12.31 10.99
N ALA A 80 10.02 13.63 10.69
CA ALA A 80 9.77 14.14 9.34
C ALA A 80 10.73 13.52 8.31
N ALA A 81 12.02 13.43 8.62
CA ALA A 81 13.01 12.79 7.74
C ALA A 81 12.67 11.32 7.46
N LYS A 82 12.27 10.56 8.49
CA LYS A 82 11.84 9.16 8.34
C LYS A 82 10.61 9.02 7.45
N TYR A 83 9.59 9.84 7.64
CA TYR A 83 8.42 9.83 6.76
C TYR A 83 8.77 10.24 5.33
N THR A 84 9.66 11.22 5.15
CA THR A 84 10.15 11.61 3.82
C THR A 84 10.85 10.43 3.12
N ILE A 85 11.74 9.74 3.83
CA ILE A 85 12.42 8.54 3.29
C ILE A 85 11.40 7.45 2.95
N ALA A 86 10.43 7.18 3.82
CA ALA A 86 9.38 6.19 3.56
C ALA A 86 8.55 6.55 2.32
N ALA A 87 8.18 7.83 2.17
CA ALA A 87 7.43 8.32 1.01
C ALA A 87 8.24 8.23 -0.29
N LEU A 88 9.53 8.58 -0.25
CA LEU A 88 10.42 8.46 -1.40
C LEU A 88 10.61 7.00 -1.83
N TRP A 89 10.77 6.07 -0.88
CA TRP A 89 10.83 4.64 -1.17
C TRP A 89 9.53 4.13 -1.76
N ALA A 90 8.38 4.51 -1.19
CA ALA A 90 7.07 4.12 -1.71
C ALA A 90 6.87 4.61 -3.15
N LEU A 91 7.21 5.87 -3.42
CA LEU A 91 7.14 6.45 -4.76
C LEU A 91 8.08 5.75 -5.74
N LEU A 92 9.33 5.51 -5.35
CA LEU A 92 10.32 4.81 -6.18
C LEU A 92 9.84 3.40 -6.55
N LEU A 93 9.35 2.64 -5.58
CA LEU A 93 8.81 1.30 -5.82
C LEU A 93 7.55 1.32 -6.69
N ALA A 94 6.67 2.30 -6.50
CA ALA A 94 5.47 2.46 -7.34
C ALA A 94 5.85 2.77 -8.80
N LEU A 95 6.80 3.67 -9.01
CA LEU A 95 7.30 4.01 -10.35
C LEU A 95 8.03 2.84 -11.00
N LEU A 96 8.84 2.09 -10.23
CA LEU A 96 9.51 0.89 -10.71
C LEU A 96 8.50 -0.17 -11.14
N LEU A 97 7.48 -0.44 -10.33
CA LEU A 97 6.43 -1.39 -10.65
C LEU A 97 5.60 -0.96 -11.87
N ALA A 98 5.27 0.34 -11.97
CA ALA A 98 4.59 0.87 -13.14
C ALA A 98 5.46 0.71 -14.40
N GLY A 99 6.74 1.07 -14.33
CA GLY A 99 7.69 0.94 -15.44
C GLY A 99 7.89 -0.51 -15.88
N LEU A 100 8.10 -1.44 -14.93
CA LEU A 100 8.19 -2.87 -15.21
C LEU A 100 6.87 -3.41 -15.78
N GLY A 101 5.74 -2.94 -15.25
CA GLY A 101 4.42 -3.29 -15.76
C GLY A 101 4.24 -2.87 -17.22
N LEU A 102 4.62 -1.64 -17.57
CA LEU A 102 4.59 -1.17 -18.97
C LEU A 102 5.52 -1.98 -19.87
N LEU A 103 6.74 -2.26 -19.41
CA LEU A 103 7.70 -3.07 -20.14
C LEU A 103 7.15 -4.49 -20.42
N ILE A 104 6.63 -5.15 -19.40
CA ILE A 104 6.06 -6.50 -19.54
C ILE A 104 4.83 -6.48 -20.45
N GLY A 105 3.94 -5.51 -20.29
CA GLY A 105 2.76 -5.38 -21.14
C GLY A 105 3.10 -5.18 -22.62
N THR A 106 4.12 -4.39 -22.93
CA THR A 106 4.61 -4.22 -24.32
C THR A 106 5.27 -5.48 -24.86
N LEU A 107 6.09 -6.18 -24.06
CA LEU A 107 6.72 -7.45 -24.45
C LEU A 107 5.68 -8.56 -24.72
N LEU A 108 4.56 -8.54 -24.01
CA LEU A 108 3.45 -9.47 -24.22
C LEU A 108 2.56 -9.07 -25.40
N ALA A 109 2.83 -7.94 -26.06
CA ALA A 109 2.05 -7.40 -27.17
C ALA A 109 0.54 -7.36 -26.85
N LEU A 110 0.18 -6.88 -25.65
CA LEU A 110 -1.20 -6.84 -25.19
C LEU A 110 -2.04 -5.91 -26.09
N PRO A 111 -3.26 -6.34 -26.51
CA PRO A 111 -4.15 -5.52 -27.31
C PRO A 111 -4.74 -4.36 -26.48
N GLY A 112 -5.32 -3.36 -27.14
CA GLY A 112 -6.03 -2.27 -26.50
C GLY A 112 -5.11 -1.16 -25.94
N TRP A 113 -3.90 -0.99 -26.47
CA TRP A 113 -3.04 0.14 -26.14
C TRP A 113 -3.74 1.46 -26.52
N SER A 114 -3.96 2.31 -25.52
CA SER A 114 -4.31 3.71 -25.74
C SER A 114 -3.66 4.55 -24.64
N GLY A 115 -3.22 5.77 -25.01
CA GLY A 115 -2.58 6.69 -24.06
C GLY A 115 -3.44 6.94 -22.80
N PRO A 116 -4.73 7.26 -22.94
CA PRO A 116 -5.63 7.46 -21.80
C PRO A 116 -5.78 6.21 -20.91
N THR A 117 -5.97 5.02 -21.50
CA THR A 117 -6.11 3.75 -20.73
C THR A 117 -4.86 3.44 -19.93
N VAL A 118 -3.70 3.58 -20.55
CA VAL A 118 -2.41 3.31 -19.89
C VAL A 118 -2.14 4.37 -18.83
N GLY A 119 -2.41 5.65 -19.13
CA GLY A 119 -2.23 6.74 -18.18
C GLY A 119 -3.09 6.58 -16.92
N ASP A 120 -4.37 6.25 -17.09
CA ASP A 120 -5.28 5.97 -15.96
C ASP A 120 -4.85 4.74 -15.15
N GLY A 121 -4.42 3.67 -15.82
CA GLY A 121 -3.91 2.47 -15.15
C GLY A 121 -2.65 2.74 -14.33
N VAL A 122 -1.67 3.46 -14.88
CA VAL A 122 -0.46 3.87 -14.17
C VAL A 122 -0.80 4.78 -13.00
N ALA A 123 -1.70 5.75 -13.18
CA ALA A 123 -2.16 6.64 -12.11
C ALA A 123 -2.77 5.84 -10.94
N ARG A 124 -3.55 4.79 -11.23
CA ARG A 124 -4.10 3.89 -10.18
C ARG A 124 -3.02 3.13 -9.43
N VAL A 125 -2.00 2.61 -10.13
CA VAL A 125 -0.86 1.93 -9.49
C VAL A 125 -0.15 2.87 -8.52
N VAL A 126 0.15 4.09 -8.98
CA VAL A 126 0.83 5.11 -8.15
C VAL A 126 -0.06 5.57 -7.00
N ALA A 127 -1.36 5.81 -7.25
CA ALA A 127 -2.31 6.19 -6.22
C ALA A 127 -2.47 5.09 -5.16
N ALA A 128 -2.58 3.82 -5.56
CA ALA A 128 -2.66 2.70 -4.64
C ALA A 128 -1.43 2.64 -3.71
N ALA A 129 -0.23 2.91 -4.23
CA ALA A 129 0.97 2.98 -3.43
C ALA A 129 0.98 4.15 -2.44
N ALA A 130 0.55 5.34 -2.89
CA ALA A 130 0.50 6.55 -2.06
C ALA A 130 -0.53 6.45 -0.93
N LEU A 131 -1.66 5.78 -1.17
CA LEU A 131 -2.77 5.62 -0.23
C LEU A 131 -2.52 4.55 0.86
N THR A 132 -1.41 3.82 0.79
CA THR A 132 -1.04 2.81 1.81
C THR A 132 -0.28 3.40 3.00
N THR A 133 -0.08 4.72 3.08
CA THR A 133 0.52 5.37 4.24
C THR A 133 -0.30 5.08 5.48
N THR A 134 0.34 4.51 6.50
CA THR A 134 -0.35 3.98 7.66
C THR A 134 0.28 4.50 8.96
N PRO A 135 -0.45 4.53 10.08
CA PRO A 135 0.08 4.86 11.39
C PRO A 135 0.99 3.76 11.98
N LEU A 136 1.53 2.87 11.15
CA LEU A 136 2.44 1.79 11.59
C LEU A 136 3.73 2.33 12.19
N ALA A 137 4.15 3.52 11.75
CA ALA A 137 5.25 4.26 12.38
C ALA A 137 4.99 4.52 13.86
N LEU A 138 3.75 4.92 14.21
CA LEU A 138 3.35 5.09 15.61
C LEU A 138 3.38 3.75 16.36
N ALA A 139 2.82 2.70 15.76
CA ALA A 139 2.82 1.37 16.38
C ALA A 139 4.24 0.83 16.63
N ALA A 140 5.17 1.04 15.69
CA ALA A 140 6.58 0.68 15.84
C ALA A 140 7.27 1.49 16.94
N SER A 141 6.97 2.78 17.02
CA SER A 141 7.52 3.68 18.02
C SER A 141 7.00 3.36 19.42
N VAL A 142 5.68 3.22 19.59
CA VAL A 142 5.03 2.90 20.87
C VAL A 142 5.39 1.51 21.35
N GLY A 143 5.39 0.53 20.43
CA GLY A 143 5.77 -0.86 20.71
C GLY A 143 7.28 -1.08 20.89
N ARG A 144 8.07 -0.01 20.72
CA ARG A 144 9.55 -0.03 20.89
C ARG A 144 10.23 -1.17 20.11
N GLY A 145 9.79 -1.41 18.87
CA GLY A 145 10.37 -2.46 18.02
C GLY A 145 9.41 -2.95 16.95
N TYR A 146 9.80 -4.04 16.31
CA TYR A 146 9.09 -4.57 15.13
C TYR A 146 7.83 -5.36 15.48
N LEU A 147 7.87 -6.16 16.54
CA LEU A 147 6.87 -7.22 16.78
C LEU A 147 5.45 -6.65 16.96
N ALA A 148 5.30 -5.63 17.80
CA ALA A 148 4.00 -4.99 18.02
C ALA A 148 3.45 -4.37 16.74
N ALA A 149 4.32 -3.71 15.97
CA ALA A 149 3.92 -3.05 14.72
C ALA A 149 3.55 -4.05 13.62
N VAL A 150 4.24 -5.19 13.53
CA VAL A 150 3.86 -6.29 12.62
C VAL A 150 2.51 -6.86 13.02
N GLY A 151 2.25 -7.05 14.31
CA GLY A 151 0.93 -7.46 14.81
C GLY A 151 -0.18 -6.48 14.39
N VAL A 152 0.07 -5.17 14.52
CA VAL A 152 -0.87 -4.12 14.08
C VAL A 152 -1.06 -4.16 12.55
N LEU A 153 0.01 -4.34 11.77
CA LEU A 153 -0.08 -4.48 10.32
C LEU A 153 -0.98 -5.65 9.92
N LEU A 154 -0.76 -6.83 10.51
CA LEU A 154 -1.57 -8.01 10.23
C LEU A 154 -3.04 -7.80 10.61
N ALA A 155 -3.30 -7.17 11.76
CA ALA A 155 -4.65 -6.82 12.20
C ALA A 155 -5.32 -5.85 11.21
N ILE A 156 -4.61 -4.82 10.74
CA ILE A 156 -5.11 -3.88 9.73
C ILE A 156 -5.43 -4.61 8.43
N VAL A 157 -4.53 -5.43 7.91
CA VAL A 157 -4.74 -6.18 6.67
C VAL A 157 -5.95 -7.09 6.78
N PHE A 158 -6.06 -7.86 7.87
CA PHE A 158 -7.19 -8.74 8.10
C PHE A 158 -8.52 -7.97 8.21
N THR A 159 -8.54 -6.91 9.01
CA THR A 159 -9.74 -6.08 9.19
C THR A 159 -10.16 -5.39 7.89
N ALA A 160 -9.19 -4.90 7.10
CA ALA A 160 -9.47 -4.28 5.80
C ALA A 160 -10.15 -5.27 4.84
N GLN A 161 -9.71 -6.53 4.81
CA GLN A 161 -10.32 -7.57 3.99
C GLN A 161 -11.75 -7.89 4.44
N VAL A 162 -11.96 -8.03 5.75
CA VAL A 162 -13.30 -8.30 6.31
C VAL A 162 -14.26 -7.16 6.02
N ILE A 163 -13.85 -5.91 6.28
CA ILE A 163 -14.69 -4.73 6.06
C ILE A 163 -15.00 -4.54 4.57
N ALA A 164 -14.02 -4.78 3.68
CA ALA A 164 -14.23 -4.74 2.24
C ALA A 164 -15.23 -5.81 1.79
N ALA A 165 -15.11 -7.04 2.30
CA ALA A 165 -16.02 -8.14 2.00
C ALA A 165 -17.47 -7.89 2.48
N LEU A 166 -17.63 -7.12 3.57
CA LEU A 166 -18.94 -6.71 4.07
C LEU A 166 -19.55 -5.51 3.31
N GLY A 167 -18.85 -4.96 2.30
CA GLY A 167 -19.33 -3.82 1.51
C GLY A 167 -19.07 -2.45 2.14
N TYR A 168 -18.43 -2.38 3.31
CA TYR A 168 -18.13 -1.10 4.00
C TYR A 168 -16.73 -0.55 3.69
N GLY A 169 -16.06 -1.07 2.66
CA GLY A 169 -14.68 -0.72 2.33
C GLY A 169 -14.43 0.77 2.11
N ALA A 170 -15.40 1.51 1.56
CA ALA A 170 -15.27 2.95 1.33
C ALA A 170 -15.15 3.79 2.61
N ALA A 171 -15.63 3.28 3.73
CA ALA A 171 -15.57 3.94 5.05
C ALA A 171 -14.31 3.57 5.85
N PHE A 172 -13.48 2.65 5.35
CA PHE A 172 -12.29 2.19 6.06
C PHE A 172 -11.02 2.58 5.31
N PRO A 173 -10.12 3.40 5.89
CA PRO A 173 -8.99 4.00 5.19
C PRO A 173 -8.11 2.99 4.44
N TRP A 174 -7.85 1.84 5.05
CA TRP A 174 -6.94 0.82 4.49
C TRP A 174 -7.58 -0.06 3.42
N SER A 175 -8.89 -0.07 3.28
CA SER A 175 -9.59 -0.71 2.15
C SER A 175 -9.80 0.24 0.97
N VAL A 176 -9.69 1.55 1.17
CA VAL A 176 -9.87 2.55 0.11
C VAL A 176 -8.91 2.33 -1.06
N SER A 177 -7.64 1.98 -0.79
CA SER A 177 -6.65 1.68 -1.85
C SER A 177 -7.08 0.47 -2.70
N ALA A 178 -7.65 -0.56 -2.06
CA ALA A 178 -8.18 -1.73 -2.73
C ALA A 178 -9.39 -1.38 -3.61
N LEU A 179 -10.27 -0.51 -3.14
CA LEU A 179 -11.41 -0.02 -3.94
C LEU A 179 -10.98 0.83 -5.12
N TYR A 180 -9.94 1.68 -4.97
CA TYR A 180 -9.35 2.40 -6.10
C TYR A 180 -8.80 1.46 -7.18
N ALA A 181 -8.23 0.33 -6.76
CA ALA A 181 -7.77 -0.71 -7.67
C ALA A 181 -8.90 -1.58 -8.24
N ARG A 182 -10.17 -1.30 -7.89
CA ARG A 182 -11.37 -2.07 -8.30
C ARG A 182 -11.32 -3.56 -7.92
N ILE A 183 -10.77 -3.86 -6.73
CA ILE A 183 -10.62 -5.23 -6.25
C ILE A 183 -11.93 -5.81 -5.70
N ALA A 184 -12.69 -4.98 -5.01
CA ALA A 184 -13.80 -5.47 -4.19
C ALA A 184 -15.07 -5.71 -5.01
N ASP A 185 -15.35 -4.90 -6.02
CA ASP A 185 -16.52 -5.06 -6.88
C ASP A 185 -16.35 -4.20 -8.15
N PRO A 186 -16.34 -4.79 -9.35
CA PRO A 186 -16.32 -4.04 -10.61
C PRO A 186 -17.50 -3.07 -10.79
N GLY A 187 -18.58 -3.28 -10.05
CA GLY A 187 -19.81 -2.48 -10.07
C GLY A 187 -19.85 -1.34 -9.04
N GLN A 188 -18.92 -1.29 -8.09
CA GLN A 188 -18.88 -0.19 -7.14
C GLN A 188 -18.12 1.02 -7.70
N ASP A 189 -18.70 2.20 -7.50
CA ASP A 189 -18.04 3.46 -7.83
C ASP A 189 -16.75 3.62 -6.99
N PRO A 190 -15.66 4.14 -7.57
CA PRO A 190 -14.46 4.40 -6.81
C PRO A 190 -14.78 5.36 -5.65
N PRO A 191 -14.18 5.16 -4.47
CA PRO A 191 -14.42 6.01 -3.33
C PRO A 191 -13.97 7.45 -3.67
N GLY A 192 -14.91 8.31 -3.98
CA GLY A 192 -14.68 9.68 -4.45
C GLY A 192 -13.77 10.51 -3.52
N LEU A 193 -13.90 11.82 -3.56
CA LEU A 193 -13.11 12.74 -2.71
C LEU A 193 -13.17 12.38 -1.23
N ALA A 194 -14.30 11.84 -0.74
CA ALA A 194 -14.45 11.43 0.66
C ALA A 194 -13.45 10.33 1.07
N GLY A 195 -13.25 9.31 0.21
CA GLY A 195 -12.26 8.26 0.48
C GLY A 195 -10.83 8.78 0.46
N LEU A 196 -10.49 9.67 -0.47
CA LEU A 196 -9.17 10.33 -0.52
C LEU A 196 -8.91 11.17 0.73
N LEU A 197 -9.91 11.98 1.15
CA LEU A 197 -9.82 12.77 2.38
C LEU A 197 -9.67 11.88 3.61
N LEU A 198 -10.39 10.76 3.68
CA LEU A 198 -10.29 9.82 4.79
C LEU A 198 -8.87 9.24 4.92
N VAL A 199 -8.28 8.80 3.81
CA VAL A 199 -6.91 8.23 3.82
C VAL A 199 -5.88 9.29 4.14
N THR A 200 -5.96 10.47 3.51
CA THR A 200 -5.01 11.55 3.77
C THR A 200 -5.11 12.07 5.21
N ALA A 201 -6.32 12.20 5.76
CA ALA A 201 -6.53 12.57 7.16
C ALA A 201 -5.97 11.51 8.11
N THR A 202 -6.18 10.22 7.83
CA THR A 202 -5.64 9.13 8.63
C THR A 202 -4.10 9.11 8.58
N GLY A 203 -3.51 9.30 7.39
CA GLY A 203 -2.06 9.42 7.23
C GLY A 203 -1.48 10.62 7.99
N ALA A 204 -2.10 11.79 7.85
CA ALA A 204 -1.70 13.00 8.57
C ALA A 204 -1.83 12.84 10.09
N ALA A 205 -2.93 12.27 10.57
CA ALA A 205 -3.13 11.98 11.98
C ALA A 205 -2.06 11.01 12.51
N GLY A 206 -1.72 9.96 11.75
CA GLY A 206 -0.63 9.03 12.07
C GLY A 206 0.72 9.74 12.19
N ALA A 207 1.04 10.63 11.24
CA ALA A 207 2.30 11.38 11.28
C ALA A 207 2.37 12.36 12.46
N VAL A 208 1.29 13.11 12.70
CA VAL A 208 1.20 14.07 13.82
C VAL A 208 1.29 13.35 15.16
N THR A 209 0.54 12.27 15.35
CA THR A 209 0.56 11.50 16.60
C THR A 209 1.93 10.84 16.84
N THR A 210 2.59 10.36 15.80
CA THR A 210 3.98 9.86 15.91
C THR A 210 4.93 10.96 16.35
N ALA A 211 4.86 12.14 15.72
CA ALA A 211 5.71 13.28 16.11
C ALA A 211 5.44 13.75 17.54
N LEU A 212 4.17 13.82 17.96
CA LEU A 212 3.80 14.16 19.33
C LEU A 212 4.32 13.12 20.34
N TRP A 213 4.22 11.83 20.00
CA TRP A 213 4.74 10.76 20.84
C TRP A 213 6.27 10.86 21.00
N TRP A 214 7.01 11.05 19.90
CA TRP A 214 8.46 11.21 19.93
C TRP A 214 8.90 12.43 20.77
N ASN A 215 8.12 13.52 20.78
CA ASN A 215 8.43 14.71 21.56
C ASN A 215 8.15 14.54 23.05
N ARG A 216 7.14 13.73 23.44
CA ARG A 216 6.65 13.62 24.82
C ARG A 216 7.11 12.36 25.55
N ALA A 217 7.35 11.27 24.83
CA ALA A 217 7.70 10.00 25.45
C ALA A 217 9.11 10.06 26.10
N ASP A 218 9.21 9.42 27.24
CA ASP A 218 10.50 9.13 27.85
C ASP A 218 11.14 7.93 27.16
N HIS A 219 12.29 8.13 26.56
CA HIS A 219 13.03 7.12 25.80
C HIS A 219 14.18 6.51 26.61
N THR A 220 14.32 6.86 27.88
CA THR A 220 15.42 6.41 28.76
C THR A 220 15.16 5.06 29.43
N ARG A 221 13.99 4.47 29.19
CA ARG A 221 13.60 3.15 29.75
C ARG A 221 13.48 2.11 28.66
#